data_996b5e6b7e4eb109b793ea424b2a73a2
#
_entry.id   996b5e6b7e4eb109b793ea424b2a73a2
#
_cell.length_a   1.000
_cell.length_b   1.000
_cell.length_c   1.000
_cell.angle_alpha   90.00
_cell.angle_beta   90.00
_cell.angle_gamma   90.00
#
_symmetry.space_group_name_H-M   'P 1'
#
loop_
_entity.id
_entity.type
_entity.pdbx_description
1 polymer ?
#
loop_
_entity_poly.entity_id
_entity_poly.type
_entity_poly.pdbx_seq_one_letter_code
_entity_poly.pdbx_strand_id
1 'polypeptide(L)'
;MTKEFLVLTAPPDAGVLRDDLVHQIADIVGDADAPRVLGAAEAVEFGLTKSDANLQKNVRAHLHDAPVDVNFVPAADCRKKLLVADMESTIIEQECLDELAVEFGVQDKMVGITARAMRGELDFEPALRERVAMLTGLPVAALHALYDTRISLMPGAATLLATLNDRATTCGLVSGGFRFFAEKIAARLNFDRFQCNDIGIADDRL
;
A
#
# COMPACT_ATOMS: atom_id res chain seq x y z
N MET A 1 -15.39 27.83 8.21
CA MET A 1 -15.57 26.38 8.35
C MET A 1 -14.67 25.69 7.33
N THR A 2 -13.75 24.85 7.74
CA THR A 2 -12.81 24.11 6.86
C THR A 2 -13.59 23.26 5.87
N LYS A 3 -13.31 23.40 4.58
CA LYS A 3 -13.97 22.64 3.51
C LYS A 3 -13.05 21.58 2.91
N GLU A 4 -11.75 21.79 2.97
CA GLU A 4 -10.73 20.93 2.42
C GLU A 4 -9.48 20.97 3.30
N PHE A 5 -8.69 19.93 3.29
CA PHE A 5 -7.34 19.92 3.87
C PHE A 5 -6.29 19.84 2.76
N LEU A 6 -5.28 20.71 2.85
CA LEU A 6 -4.02 20.48 2.18
C LEU A 6 -3.15 19.63 3.11
N VAL A 7 -2.81 18.43 2.68
CA VAL A 7 -1.93 17.51 3.41
C VAL A 7 -0.64 17.35 2.63
N LEU A 8 0.46 17.72 3.27
CA LEU A 8 1.81 17.53 2.75
C LEU A 8 2.45 16.35 3.49
N THR A 9 3.06 15.44 2.75
CA THR A 9 3.82 14.32 3.31
C THR A 9 5.17 14.20 2.63
N ALA A 10 6.19 13.86 3.41
CA ALA A 10 7.56 13.66 2.94
C ALA A 10 8.06 12.29 3.41
N PRO A 11 9.07 11.69 2.73
CA PRO A 11 9.68 10.46 3.19
C PRO A 11 10.20 10.58 4.62
N PRO A 12 10.13 9.52 5.43
CA PRO A 12 10.76 9.48 6.75
C PRO A 12 12.24 9.89 6.64
N ASP A 13 12.73 10.57 7.64
CA ASP A 13 14.15 11.03 7.73
C ASP A 13 14.62 12.01 6.64
N ALA A 14 13.80 12.37 5.66
CA ALA A 14 14.14 13.38 4.67
C ALA A 14 14.27 14.78 5.28
N GLY A 15 13.59 15.03 6.40
CA GLY A 15 13.64 16.30 7.14
C GLY A 15 13.27 17.52 6.28
N VAL A 16 12.33 17.35 5.35
CA VAL A 16 12.00 18.38 4.34
C VAL A 16 10.96 19.35 4.87
N LEU A 17 9.91 18.86 5.55
CA LEU A 17 8.81 19.68 6.04
C LEU A 17 9.18 20.39 7.36
N ARG A 18 10.23 21.19 7.32
CA ARG A 18 10.67 22.03 8.44
C ARG A 18 9.88 23.34 8.51
N ASP A 19 10.01 24.03 9.61
CA ASP A 19 9.26 25.25 9.91
C ASP A 19 9.37 26.30 8.80
N ASP A 20 10.55 26.48 8.19
CA ASP A 20 10.76 27.44 7.12
C ASP A 20 9.93 27.12 5.87
N LEU A 21 9.91 25.86 5.43
CA LEU A 21 9.09 25.44 4.30
C LEU A 21 7.59 25.48 4.64
N VAL A 22 7.25 25.07 5.86
CA VAL A 22 5.84 25.12 6.34
C VAL A 22 5.33 26.57 6.38
N HIS A 23 6.14 27.53 6.80
CA HIS A 23 5.80 28.96 6.76
C HIS A 23 5.63 29.49 5.33
N GLN A 24 6.52 29.12 4.41
CA GLN A 24 6.38 29.52 2.99
C GLN A 24 5.07 28.99 2.38
N ILE A 25 4.69 27.75 2.71
CA ILE A 25 3.41 27.21 2.26
C ILE A 25 2.24 27.94 2.94
N ALA A 26 2.34 28.26 4.22
CA ALA A 26 1.31 29.03 4.91
C ALA A 26 1.08 30.40 4.24
N ASP A 27 2.13 31.08 3.80
CA ASP A 27 2.04 32.34 3.07
C ASP A 27 1.35 32.18 1.68
N ILE A 28 1.61 31.07 0.99
CA ILE A 28 0.94 30.75 -0.29
C ILE A 28 -0.55 30.43 -0.07
N VAL A 29 -0.84 29.69 0.98
CA VAL A 29 -2.21 29.27 1.33
C VAL A 29 -3.04 30.48 1.81
N GLY A 30 -2.43 31.41 2.51
CA GLY A 30 -3.05 32.63 2.98
C GLY A 30 -4.06 32.40 4.11
N ASP A 31 -5.34 32.50 3.81
CA ASP A 31 -6.43 32.43 4.82
C ASP A 31 -6.73 30.96 5.20
N ALA A 32 -5.82 30.35 5.96
CA ALA A 32 -5.93 29.00 6.50
C ALA A 32 -5.86 28.99 8.02
N ASP A 33 -6.37 27.93 8.61
CA ASP A 33 -6.09 27.61 10.02
C ASP A 33 -4.59 27.40 10.23
N ALA A 34 -4.09 27.62 11.46
CA ALA A 34 -2.69 27.32 11.78
C ALA A 34 -2.34 25.86 11.37
N PRO A 35 -1.16 25.64 10.74
CA PRO A 35 -0.78 24.31 10.28
C PRO A 35 -0.71 23.32 11.45
N ARG A 36 -1.23 22.13 11.23
CA ARG A 36 -1.20 21.04 12.20
C ARG A 36 -0.10 20.05 11.80
N VAL A 37 0.91 19.91 12.63
CA VAL A 37 1.94 18.90 12.45
C VAL A 37 1.35 17.52 12.75
N LEU A 38 1.40 16.62 11.78
CA LEU A 38 0.97 15.23 11.89
C LEU A 38 2.13 14.30 12.21
N GLY A 39 3.32 14.62 11.67
CA GLY A 39 4.58 13.96 11.93
C GLY A 39 5.72 14.98 11.80
N ALA A 40 6.66 14.99 12.76
CA ALA A 40 7.72 15.99 12.82
C ALA A 40 8.59 15.96 11.55
N ALA A 41 8.60 17.03 10.77
CA ALA A 41 9.28 17.19 9.48
C ALA A 41 8.85 16.17 8.38
N GLU A 42 7.80 15.40 8.61
CA GLU A 42 7.31 14.35 7.71
C GLU A 42 5.90 14.60 7.19
N ALA A 43 5.01 15.17 8.02
CA ALA A 43 3.64 15.40 7.61
C ALA A 43 3.02 16.62 8.28
N VAL A 44 2.32 17.44 7.48
CA VAL A 44 1.67 18.68 7.92
C VAL A 44 0.32 18.83 7.21
N GLU A 45 -0.68 19.35 7.93
CA GLU A 45 -2.02 19.60 7.44
C GLU A 45 -2.41 21.07 7.61
N PHE A 46 -2.99 21.67 6.57
CA PHE A 46 -3.58 23.01 6.59
C PHE A 46 -5.10 22.90 6.35
N GLY A 47 -5.89 23.48 7.22
CA GLY A 47 -7.33 23.59 7.03
C GLY A 47 -7.67 24.73 6.09
N LEU A 48 -8.29 24.45 4.94
CA LEU A 48 -8.65 25.43 3.92
C LEU A 48 -10.14 25.77 3.97
N THR A 49 -10.45 27.05 4.01
CA THR A 49 -11.84 27.53 3.85
C THR A 49 -12.24 27.61 2.39
N LYS A 50 -11.25 27.79 1.51
CA LYS A 50 -11.41 27.88 0.06
C LYS A 50 -10.17 27.30 -0.61
N SER A 51 -10.41 26.49 -1.63
CA SER A 51 -9.36 25.97 -2.52
C SER A 51 -9.81 26.13 -3.96
N ASP A 52 -8.90 26.53 -4.83
CA ASP A 52 -9.12 26.63 -6.27
C ASP A 52 -7.91 26.10 -7.06
N ALA A 53 -8.06 25.98 -8.37
CA ALA A 53 -7.01 25.46 -9.23
C ALA A 53 -5.72 26.30 -9.20
N ASN A 54 -5.80 27.60 -8.93
CA ASN A 54 -4.62 28.46 -8.85
C ASN A 54 -3.82 28.16 -7.56
N LEU A 55 -4.50 28.04 -6.41
CA LEU A 55 -3.87 27.65 -5.16
C LEU A 55 -3.16 26.31 -5.30
N GLN A 56 -3.87 25.30 -5.83
CA GLN A 56 -3.29 23.97 -6.04
C GLN A 56 -2.05 24.02 -6.95
N LYS A 57 -2.12 24.79 -8.03
CA LYS A 57 -0.99 24.99 -8.95
C LYS A 57 0.19 25.66 -8.25
N ASN A 58 -0.05 26.73 -7.47
CA ASN A 58 1.00 27.47 -6.79
C ASN A 58 1.72 26.63 -5.75
N VAL A 59 0.99 25.87 -4.93
CA VAL A 59 1.57 24.95 -3.95
C VAL A 59 2.43 23.89 -4.63
N ARG A 60 1.91 23.24 -5.68
CA ARG A 60 2.66 22.21 -6.42
C ARG A 60 3.89 22.80 -7.12
N ALA A 61 3.80 24.00 -7.67
CA ALA A 61 4.93 24.67 -8.30
C ALA A 61 6.03 25.04 -7.29
N HIS A 62 5.65 25.46 -6.08
CA HIS A 62 6.62 25.79 -5.03
C HIS A 62 7.35 24.55 -4.51
N LEU A 63 6.68 23.39 -4.47
CA LEU A 63 7.20 22.12 -3.95
C LEU A 63 7.73 21.19 -5.06
N HIS A 64 7.77 21.63 -6.31
CA HIS A 64 8.05 20.79 -7.47
C HIS A 64 9.39 20.03 -7.38
N ASP A 65 10.43 20.61 -6.77
CA ASP A 65 11.75 20.00 -6.60
C ASP A 65 11.94 19.31 -5.24
N ALA A 66 10.94 19.42 -4.36
CA ALA A 66 11.00 18.80 -3.04
C ALA A 66 10.38 17.40 -3.08
N PRO A 67 10.92 16.41 -2.36
CA PRO A 67 10.31 15.09 -2.24
C PRO A 67 9.10 15.15 -1.28
N VAL A 68 8.05 15.87 -1.69
CA VAL A 68 6.85 16.11 -0.90
C VAL A 68 5.62 15.77 -1.74
N ASP A 69 4.78 14.88 -1.23
CA ASP A 69 3.47 14.64 -1.79
C ASP A 69 2.49 15.75 -1.37
N VAL A 70 1.74 16.24 -2.35
CA VAL A 70 0.77 17.34 -2.17
C VAL A 70 -0.63 16.82 -2.43
N ASN A 71 -1.42 16.69 -1.37
CA ASN A 71 -2.77 16.16 -1.41
C ASN A 71 -3.80 17.19 -0.94
N PHE A 72 -4.83 17.42 -1.74
CA PHE A 72 -6.01 18.19 -1.38
C PHE A 72 -7.15 17.23 -1.09
N VAL A 73 -7.63 17.21 0.16
CA VAL A 73 -8.57 16.21 0.67
C VAL A 73 -9.82 16.90 1.18
N PRO A 74 -11.04 16.57 0.69
CA PRO A 74 -12.26 17.11 1.25
C PRO A 74 -12.34 16.90 2.77
N ALA A 75 -12.69 17.94 3.53
CA ALA A 75 -12.78 17.86 4.99
C ALA A 75 -13.91 16.92 5.44
N ALA A 76 -15.00 16.87 4.64
CA ALA A 76 -16.08 15.94 4.87
C ALA A 76 -15.58 14.49 4.58
N ASP A 77 -15.79 13.61 5.56
CA ASP A 77 -15.44 12.18 5.46
C ASP A 77 -13.96 11.90 5.14
N CYS A 78 -13.04 12.83 5.44
CA CYS A 78 -11.61 12.64 5.23
C CYS A 78 -11.06 11.45 6.04
N ARG A 79 -11.65 11.20 7.23
CA ARG A 79 -11.31 10.04 8.05
C ARG A 79 -12.20 8.86 7.67
N LYS A 80 -11.62 7.93 6.92
CA LYS A 80 -12.33 6.73 6.48
C LYS A 80 -12.53 5.75 7.64
N LYS A 81 -13.63 4.99 7.58
CA LYS A 81 -13.99 3.97 8.57
C LYS A 81 -13.69 2.56 8.07
N LEU A 82 -13.31 2.44 6.82
CA LEU A 82 -12.96 1.17 6.16
C LEU A 82 -11.69 1.38 5.33
N LEU A 83 -10.71 0.52 5.57
CA LEU A 83 -9.58 0.26 4.68
C LEU A 83 -9.81 -1.08 4.00
N VAL A 84 -9.65 -1.14 2.68
CA VAL A 84 -9.48 -2.39 1.95
C VAL A 84 -8.14 -2.29 1.23
N ALA A 85 -7.23 -3.19 1.56
CA ALA A 85 -5.88 -3.21 1.00
C ALA A 85 -5.64 -4.51 0.25
N ASP A 86 -4.91 -4.44 -0.87
CA ASP A 86 -4.28 -5.59 -1.48
C ASP A 86 -3.07 -6.03 -0.64
N MET A 87 -2.58 -7.24 -0.86
CA MET A 87 -1.47 -7.81 -0.12
C MET A 87 -0.13 -7.62 -0.84
N GLU A 88 0.00 -8.23 -2.02
CA GLU A 88 1.25 -8.31 -2.77
C GLU A 88 1.58 -6.97 -3.41
N SER A 89 2.85 -6.58 -3.41
CA SER A 89 3.33 -5.26 -3.89
C SER A 89 2.57 -4.05 -3.28
N THR A 90 1.87 -4.27 -2.15
CA THR A 90 1.04 -3.25 -1.47
C THR A 90 1.28 -3.25 0.04
N ILE A 91 0.95 -4.32 0.75
CA ILE A 91 1.20 -4.51 2.20
C ILE A 91 2.53 -5.23 2.42
N ILE A 92 2.89 -6.11 1.52
CA ILE A 92 4.21 -6.74 1.40
C ILE A 92 4.89 -6.31 0.11
N GLU A 93 6.21 -6.36 0.08
CA GLU A 93 7.00 -5.93 -1.09
C GLU A 93 6.97 -6.95 -2.24
N GLN A 94 6.76 -8.25 -1.93
CA GLN A 94 6.91 -9.36 -2.85
C GLN A 94 5.60 -9.77 -3.53
N GLU A 95 5.75 -10.44 -4.67
CA GLU A 95 4.76 -11.25 -5.36
C GLU A 95 5.01 -12.73 -4.99
N CYS A 96 4.20 -13.30 -4.09
CA CYS A 96 4.45 -14.61 -3.50
C CYS A 96 4.54 -15.73 -4.55
N LEU A 97 3.72 -15.66 -5.60
CA LEU A 97 3.72 -16.68 -6.65
C LEU A 97 5.01 -16.64 -7.47
N ASP A 98 5.55 -15.45 -7.73
CA ASP A 98 6.79 -15.27 -8.48
C ASP A 98 7.99 -15.71 -7.64
N GLU A 99 7.99 -15.44 -6.33
CA GLU A 99 9.01 -15.94 -5.41
C GLU A 99 9.02 -17.48 -5.33
N LEU A 100 7.83 -18.11 -5.28
CA LEU A 100 7.71 -19.56 -5.34
C LEU A 100 8.20 -20.13 -6.68
N ALA A 101 7.97 -19.41 -7.78
CA ALA A 101 8.46 -19.82 -9.10
C ALA A 101 9.99 -19.83 -9.17
N VAL A 102 10.65 -18.87 -8.53
CA VAL A 102 12.12 -18.85 -8.39
C VAL A 102 12.58 -20.06 -7.60
N GLU A 103 11.99 -20.30 -6.44
CA GLU A 103 12.37 -21.42 -5.55
C GLU A 103 12.21 -22.79 -6.24
N PHE A 104 11.15 -22.92 -7.05
CA PHE A 104 10.86 -24.18 -7.76
C PHE A 104 11.49 -24.27 -9.16
N GLY A 105 12.25 -23.25 -9.60
CA GLY A 105 12.96 -23.24 -10.87
C GLY A 105 12.08 -23.15 -12.12
N VAL A 106 10.87 -22.55 -11.99
CA VAL A 106 9.88 -22.40 -13.08
C VAL A 106 9.65 -20.93 -13.47
N GLN A 107 10.48 -20.02 -13.02
CA GLN A 107 10.34 -18.58 -13.21
C GLN A 107 10.16 -18.19 -14.69
N ASP A 108 11.00 -18.68 -15.60
CA ASP A 108 10.95 -18.31 -17.02
C ASP A 108 9.60 -18.67 -17.67
N LYS A 109 9.04 -19.81 -17.28
CA LYS A 109 7.71 -20.25 -17.76
C LYS A 109 6.62 -19.35 -17.19
N MET A 110 6.71 -19.01 -15.90
CA MET A 110 5.77 -18.14 -15.20
C MET A 110 5.69 -16.76 -15.85
N VAL A 111 6.84 -16.16 -16.16
CA VAL A 111 6.94 -14.87 -16.87
C VAL A 111 6.24 -14.93 -18.22
N GLY A 112 6.38 -16.05 -18.96
CA GLY A 112 5.71 -16.25 -20.23
C GLY A 112 4.18 -16.22 -20.14
N ILE A 113 3.60 -16.83 -19.10
CA ILE A 113 2.14 -16.81 -18.87
C ILE A 113 1.68 -15.41 -18.47
N THR A 114 2.39 -14.76 -17.55
CA THR A 114 2.09 -13.39 -17.14
C THR A 114 2.10 -12.43 -18.34
N ALA A 115 3.10 -12.54 -19.22
CA ALA A 115 3.18 -11.73 -20.44
C ALA A 115 1.99 -11.98 -21.41
N ARG A 116 1.51 -13.22 -21.53
CA ARG A 116 0.31 -13.55 -22.32
C ARG A 116 -0.94 -12.93 -21.73
N ALA A 117 -1.09 -13.01 -20.39
CA ALA A 117 -2.21 -12.39 -19.68
C ALA A 117 -2.21 -10.86 -19.85
N MET A 118 -1.05 -10.21 -19.71
CA MET A 118 -0.91 -8.76 -19.89
C MET A 118 -1.23 -8.29 -21.32
N ARG A 119 -1.03 -9.14 -22.34
CA ARG A 119 -1.48 -8.85 -23.72
C ARG A 119 -2.93 -9.18 -24.00
N GLY A 120 -3.69 -9.64 -22.99
CA GLY A 120 -5.10 -10.03 -23.14
C GLY A 120 -5.31 -11.35 -23.90
N GLU A 121 -4.26 -12.20 -24.02
CA GLU A 121 -4.35 -13.52 -24.63
C GLU A 121 -4.92 -14.58 -23.67
N LEU A 122 -4.87 -14.30 -22.40
CA LEU A 122 -5.41 -15.13 -21.32
C LEU A 122 -6.18 -14.26 -20.33
N ASP A 123 -7.35 -14.71 -19.93
CA ASP A 123 -8.08 -14.13 -18.81
C ASP A 123 -7.38 -14.45 -17.47
N PHE A 124 -7.74 -13.69 -16.42
CA PHE A 124 -7.13 -13.79 -15.10
C PHE A 124 -7.18 -15.22 -14.53
N GLU A 125 -8.35 -15.85 -14.53
CA GLU A 125 -8.53 -17.16 -13.91
C GLU A 125 -7.74 -18.27 -14.64
N PRO A 126 -7.79 -18.41 -15.97
CA PRO A 126 -6.94 -19.36 -16.70
C PRO A 126 -5.44 -19.11 -16.47
N ALA A 127 -5.00 -17.85 -16.47
CA ALA A 127 -3.61 -17.51 -16.23
C ALA A 127 -3.15 -17.92 -14.82
N LEU A 128 -3.98 -17.64 -13.81
CA LEU A 128 -3.70 -18.05 -12.43
C LEU A 128 -3.62 -19.58 -12.31
N ARG A 129 -4.58 -20.31 -12.88
CA ARG A 129 -4.59 -21.78 -12.86
C ARG A 129 -3.36 -22.37 -13.54
N GLU A 130 -2.95 -21.84 -14.70
CA GLU A 130 -1.76 -22.30 -15.44
C GLU A 130 -0.49 -22.07 -14.61
N ARG A 131 -0.38 -20.92 -13.94
CA ARG A 131 0.74 -20.57 -13.05
C ARG A 131 0.79 -21.46 -11.81
N VAL A 132 -0.34 -21.68 -11.15
CA VAL A 132 -0.44 -22.53 -9.94
C VAL A 132 -0.11 -23.99 -10.28
N ALA A 133 -0.59 -24.51 -11.43
CA ALA A 133 -0.30 -25.87 -11.85
C ALA A 133 1.20 -26.16 -11.99
N MET A 134 2.03 -25.15 -12.28
CA MET A 134 3.49 -25.32 -12.32
C MET A 134 4.11 -25.57 -10.95
N LEU A 135 3.43 -25.24 -9.87
CA LEU A 135 3.89 -25.46 -8.49
C LEU A 135 3.42 -26.80 -7.92
N THR A 136 2.72 -27.61 -8.72
CA THR A 136 2.27 -28.93 -8.27
C THR A 136 3.43 -29.78 -7.79
N GLY A 137 3.31 -30.32 -6.58
CA GLY A 137 4.34 -31.11 -5.93
C GLY A 137 5.32 -30.30 -5.06
N LEU A 138 5.22 -28.96 -5.04
CA LEU A 138 6.02 -28.12 -4.13
C LEU A 138 5.67 -28.48 -2.68
N PRO A 139 6.66 -28.77 -1.82
CA PRO A 139 6.40 -29.04 -0.41
C PRO A 139 5.84 -27.82 0.32
N VAL A 140 4.88 -28.01 1.22
CA VAL A 140 4.35 -26.92 2.09
C VAL A 140 5.47 -26.25 2.88
N ALA A 141 6.51 -26.98 3.24
CA ALA A 141 7.70 -26.42 3.89
C ALA A 141 8.36 -25.28 3.10
N ALA A 142 8.25 -25.27 1.76
CA ALA A 142 8.76 -24.18 0.92
C ALA A 142 7.95 -22.88 1.12
N LEU A 143 6.63 -22.96 1.34
CA LEU A 143 5.80 -21.81 1.67
C LEU A 143 6.24 -21.19 3.01
N HIS A 144 6.54 -22.02 4.01
CA HIS A 144 7.04 -21.57 5.30
C HIS A 144 8.39 -20.90 5.15
N ALA A 145 9.33 -21.55 4.47
CA ALA A 145 10.67 -21.00 4.22
C ALA A 145 10.62 -19.66 3.50
N LEU A 146 9.78 -19.53 2.47
CA LEU A 146 9.57 -18.27 1.75
C LEU A 146 9.05 -17.17 2.67
N TYR A 147 7.99 -17.47 3.44
CA TYR A 147 7.43 -16.50 4.38
C TYR A 147 8.46 -16.00 5.39
N ASP A 148 9.23 -16.91 5.97
CA ASP A 148 10.16 -16.60 7.05
C ASP A 148 11.43 -15.88 6.57
N THR A 149 11.86 -16.10 5.31
CA THR A 149 13.15 -15.61 4.81
C THR A 149 13.07 -14.48 3.79
N ARG A 150 11.94 -14.34 3.08
CA ARG A 150 11.84 -13.39 1.96
C ARG A 150 10.70 -12.40 2.06
N ILE A 151 9.62 -12.71 2.81
CA ILE A 151 8.48 -11.79 2.88
C ILE A 151 8.78 -10.65 3.85
N SER A 152 8.82 -9.44 3.29
CA SER A 152 8.98 -8.18 4.02
C SER A 152 7.73 -7.30 3.87
N LEU A 153 7.45 -6.55 4.93
CA LEU A 153 6.37 -5.57 4.88
C LEU A 153 6.80 -4.34 4.08
N MET A 154 5.90 -3.81 3.29
CA MET A 154 6.08 -2.51 2.64
C MET A 154 6.37 -1.45 3.71
N PRO A 155 7.37 -0.56 3.50
CA PRO A 155 7.65 0.53 4.43
C PRO A 155 6.39 1.34 4.74
N GLY A 156 6.11 1.52 6.03
CA GLY A 156 4.92 2.23 6.51
C GLY A 156 3.66 1.36 6.70
N ALA A 157 3.58 0.14 6.16
CA ALA A 157 2.40 -0.72 6.29
C ALA A 157 2.02 -1.00 7.75
N ALA A 158 3.00 -1.36 8.60
CA ALA A 158 2.75 -1.61 10.02
C ALA A 158 2.25 -0.35 10.75
N THR A 159 2.84 0.81 10.48
CA THR A 159 2.44 2.08 11.07
C THR A 159 1.03 2.48 10.63
N LEU A 160 0.70 2.30 9.35
CA LEU A 160 -0.63 2.56 8.81
C LEU A 160 -1.69 1.72 9.52
N LEU A 161 -1.49 0.40 9.59
CA LEU A 161 -2.46 -0.51 10.21
C LEU A 161 -2.60 -0.23 11.73
N ALA A 162 -1.50 -0.03 12.45
CA ALA A 162 -1.55 0.33 13.87
C ALA A 162 -2.35 1.62 14.09
N THR A 163 -2.10 2.66 13.28
CA THR A 163 -2.80 3.95 13.37
C THR A 163 -4.31 3.82 13.08
N LEU A 164 -4.69 3.00 12.10
CA LEU A 164 -6.09 2.78 11.75
C LEU A 164 -6.82 1.96 12.81
N ASN A 165 -6.19 0.93 13.35
CA ASN A 165 -6.73 0.11 14.44
C ASN A 165 -6.96 0.93 15.70
N ASP A 166 -6.03 1.80 16.09
CA ASP A 166 -6.20 2.73 17.22
C ASP A 166 -7.40 3.68 17.05
N ARG A 167 -7.83 3.90 15.81
CA ARG A 167 -8.97 4.75 15.45
C ARG A 167 -10.26 3.97 15.19
N ALA A 168 -10.28 2.69 15.50
CA ALA A 168 -11.41 1.78 15.24
C ALA A 168 -11.87 1.80 13.77
N THR A 169 -10.92 1.93 12.83
CA THR A 169 -11.16 1.76 11.40
C THR A 169 -11.18 0.28 11.09
N THR A 170 -12.22 -0.21 10.44
CA THR A 170 -12.26 -1.60 9.96
C THR A 170 -11.25 -1.80 8.84
N CYS A 171 -10.35 -2.79 8.99
CA CYS A 171 -9.30 -3.08 8.03
C CYS A 171 -9.50 -4.47 7.41
N GLY A 172 -9.64 -4.52 6.08
CA GLY A 172 -9.75 -5.74 5.29
C GLY A 172 -8.55 -5.93 4.35
N LEU A 173 -8.00 -7.14 4.31
CA LEU A 173 -6.99 -7.57 3.36
C LEU A 173 -7.65 -8.38 2.25
N VAL A 174 -7.51 -7.97 0.99
CA VAL A 174 -8.09 -8.67 -0.17
C VAL A 174 -6.98 -8.94 -1.17
N SER A 175 -6.76 -10.19 -1.53
CA SER A 175 -5.64 -10.57 -2.37
C SER A 175 -6.01 -11.61 -3.41
N GLY A 176 -5.39 -11.51 -4.59
CA GLY A 176 -5.34 -12.58 -5.58
C GLY A 176 -4.40 -13.74 -5.20
N GLY A 177 -3.60 -13.56 -4.16
CA GLY A 177 -2.67 -14.56 -3.62
C GLY A 177 -3.36 -15.64 -2.75
N PHE A 178 -2.57 -16.36 -1.97
CA PHE A 178 -3.00 -17.58 -1.28
C PHE A 178 -3.20 -17.38 0.22
N ARG A 179 -4.18 -18.12 0.76
CA ARG A 179 -4.56 -18.12 2.18
C ARG A 179 -3.34 -18.27 3.10
N PHE A 180 -2.41 -19.14 2.75
CA PHE A 180 -1.21 -19.36 3.56
C PHE A 180 -0.48 -18.06 3.93
N PHE A 181 -0.30 -17.15 2.97
CA PHE A 181 0.36 -15.85 3.18
C PHE A 181 -0.61 -14.83 3.76
N ALA A 182 -1.82 -14.74 3.20
CA ALA A 182 -2.81 -13.74 3.59
C ALA A 182 -3.20 -13.86 5.06
N GLU A 183 -3.39 -15.07 5.58
CA GLU A 183 -3.71 -15.32 6.98
C GLU A 183 -2.58 -14.86 7.92
N LYS A 184 -1.33 -15.18 7.58
CA LYS A 184 -0.15 -14.77 8.37
C LYS A 184 0.05 -13.26 8.38
N ILE A 185 -0.11 -12.61 7.23
CA ILE A 185 0.00 -11.15 7.11
C ILE A 185 -1.15 -10.47 7.83
N ALA A 186 -2.37 -10.96 7.68
CA ALA A 186 -3.54 -10.43 8.37
C ALA A 186 -3.38 -10.52 9.90
N ALA A 187 -2.91 -11.65 10.40
CA ALA A 187 -2.63 -11.83 11.83
C ALA A 187 -1.50 -10.92 12.32
N ARG A 188 -0.41 -10.79 11.55
CA ARG A 188 0.77 -9.96 11.90
C ARG A 188 0.43 -8.49 12.02
N LEU A 189 -0.52 -7.98 11.22
CA LEU A 189 -0.88 -6.56 11.13
C LEU A 189 -2.25 -6.25 11.75
N ASN A 190 -2.91 -7.23 12.38
CA ASN A 190 -4.24 -7.08 12.98
C ASN A 190 -5.30 -6.57 12.00
N PHE A 191 -5.38 -7.17 10.81
CA PHE A 191 -6.53 -6.97 9.94
C PHE A 191 -7.77 -7.65 10.55
N ASP A 192 -8.92 -7.00 10.50
CA ASP A 192 -10.18 -7.54 11.02
C ASP A 192 -10.70 -8.70 10.16
N ARG A 193 -10.41 -8.66 8.85
CA ARG A 193 -10.86 -9.65 7.88
C ARG A 193 -9.83 -9.79 6.76
N PHE A 194 -9.84 -10.97 6.13
CA PHE A 194 -9.12 -11.16 4.87
C PHE A 194 -9.94 -12.04 3.90
N GLN A 195 -9.70 -11.83 2.61
CA GLN A 195 -10.28 -12.62 1.51
C GLN A 195 -9.18 -12.89 0.49
N CYS A 196 -9.04 -14.14 0.07
CA CYS A 196 -8.01 -14.57 -0.88
C CYS A 196 -8.38 -15.90 -1.53
N ASN A 197 -7.53 -16.39 -2.42
CA ASN A 197 -7.69 -17.72 -2.99
C ASN A 197 -7.16 -18.82 -2.06
N ASP A 198 -7.76 -19.98 -2.14
CA ASP A 198 -7.25 -21.20 -1.53
C ASP A 198 -6.40 -21.98 -2.55
N ILE A 199 -5.33 -22.60 -2.07
CA ILE A 199 -4.51 -23.53 -2.84
C ILE A 199 -4.72 -24.94 -2.29
N GLY A 200 -4.89 -25.92 -3.17
CA GLY A 200 -5.04 -27.31 -2.78
C GLY A 200 -3.74 -27.86 -2.17
N ILE A 201 -3.84 -28.52 -1.04
CA ILE A 201 -2.73 -29.19 -0.37
C ILE A 201 -3.14 -30.64 -0.15
N ALA A 202 -2.29 -31.59 -0.59
CA ALA A 202 -2.44 -33.02 -0.33
C ALA A 202 -1.05 -33.60 -0.01
N ASP A 203 -0.97 -34.47 0.99
CA ASP A 203 0.28 -35.11 1.42
C ASP A 203 1.45 -34.12 1.62
N ASP A 204 1.17 -32.99 2.29
CA ASP A 204 2.11 -31.89 2.53
C ASP A 204 2.71 -31.27 1.24
N ARG A 205 1.99 -31.32 0.12
CA ARG A 205 2.38 -30.72 -1.18
C ARG A 205 1.22 -29.95 -1.81
N LEU A 206 1.60 -28.93 -2.61
CA LEU A 206 0.67 -28.18 -3.47
C LEU A 206 0.17 -29.02 -4.63
#